data_b6c78d3fab599063a37d8968543ead75
#
_entry.id   b6c78d3fab599063a37d8968543ead75
#
_cell.length_a   1.000
_cell.length_b   1.000
_cell.length_c   1.000
_cell.angle_alpha   90.00
_cell.angle_beta   90.00
_cell.angle_gamma   90.00
#
_symmetry.space_group_name_H-M   'P 1'
#
loop_
_entity.id
_entity.type
_entity.pdbx_description
1 polymer ?
#
loop_
_entity_poly.entity_id
_entity_poly.type
_entity_poly.pdbx_seq_one_letter_code
_entity_poly.pdbx_strand_id
1 'polypeptide(L)'
;MVYITVVGILMILVFWIISVQRTFVVLDENISNSMTQIGVQLSSKWDLLISLLDLTLNYNQPAPQILIEKIKAKNSITRDSSPDDIRIQEDIMAEAMARIMTIAESFPDIKTNETFTKNMNAVDQYEKMVRTSKLIYNESATKLNHATHMFPATLITGMLGIKKRVYIKIEDIP
;
A
#
# COMPACT_ATOMS: atom_id res chain seq x y z
N MET A 1 11.50 50.65 -20.69
CA MET A 1 11.46 50.32 -19.25
C MET A 1 10.26 49.39 -18.95
N VAL A 2 9.01 49.85 -19.17
CA VAL A 2 7.78 49.08 -18.84
C VAL A 2 7.76 47.69 -19.48
N TYR A 3 8.12 47.55 -20.77
CA TYR A 3 8.15 46.24 -21.43
C TYR A 3 9.14 45.24 -20.81
N ILE A 4 10.31 45.70 -20.35
CA ILE A 4 11.32 44.83 -19.74
C ILE A 4 10.83 44.36 -18.38
N THR A 5 10.13 45.20 -17.59
CA THR A 5 9.55 44.77 -16.31
C THR A 5 8.42 43.81 -16.48
N VAL A 6 7.54 44.01 -17.47
CA VAL A 6 6.44 43.08 -17.79
C VAL A 6 6.98 41.70 -18.23
N VAL A 7 7.97 41.68 -19.13
CA VAL A 7 8.62 40.43 -19.55
C VAL A 7 9.29 39.70 -18.38
N GLY A 8 9.95 40.42 -17.49
CA GLY A 8 10.56 39.87 -16.28
C GLY A 8 9.54 39.21 -15.35
N ILE A 9 8.40 39.85 -15.11
CA ILE A 9 7.31 39.29 -14.30
C ILE A 9 6.72 38.07 -14.95
N LEU A 10 6.49 38.06 -16.27
CA LEU A 10 5.98 36.90 -16.98
C LEU A 10 6.94 35.69 -16.89
N MET A 11 8.26 35.91 -17.04
CA MET A 11 9.24 34.85 -16.88
C MET A 11 9.26 34.24 -15.48
N ILE A 12 9.14 35.07 -14.42
CA ILE A 12 9.05 34.62 -13.04
C ILE A 12 7.78 33.77 -12.84
N LEU A 13 6.65 34.21 -13.39
CA LEU A 13 5.38 33.49 -13.33
C LEU A 13 5.47 32.12 -14.01
N VAL A 14 6.04 32.04 -15.22
CA VAL A 14 6.22 30.79 -15.95
C VAL A 14 7.14 29.84 -15.16
N PHE A 15 8.27 30.33 -14.67
CA PHE A 15 9.20 29.52 -13.87
C PHE A 15 8.54 28.99 -12.61
N TRP A 16 7.73 29.82 -11.94
CA TRP A 16 6.98 29.40 -10.76
C TRP A 16 5.95 28.31 -11.09
N ILE A 17 5.18 28.44 -12.18
CA ILE A 17 4.21 27.41 -12.62
C ILE A 17 4.91 26.09 -12.88
N ILE A 18 6.05 26.08 -13.58
CA ILE A 18 6.84 24.89 -13.86
C ILE A 18 7.32 24.24 -12.56
N SER A 19 7.78 25.03 -11.60
CA SER A 19 8.25 24.54 -10.30
C SER A 19 7.13 23.84 -9.52
N VAL A 20 5.95 24.45 -9.47
CA VAL A 20 4.76 23.88 -8.83
C VAL A 20 4.35 22.58 -9.51
N GLN A 21 4.28 22.57 -10.84
CA GLN A 21 3.93 21.37 -11.59
C GLN A 21 4.88 20.20 -11.30
N ARG A 22 6.19 20.46 -11.29
CA ARG A 22 7.20 19.44 -10.94
C ARG A 22 6.97 18.85 -9.55
N THR A 23 6.66 19.66 -8.57
CA THR A 23 6.38 19.21 -7.20
C THR A 23 5.19 18.25 -7.18
N PHE A 24 4.11 18.57 -7.89
CA PHE A 24 2.94 17.69 -7.95
C PHE A 24 3.23 16.37 -8.65
N VAL A 25 3.98 16.40 -9.76
CA VAL A 25 4.39 15.18 -10.48
C VAL A 25 5.21 14.26 -9.57
N VAL A 26 6.19 14.79 -8.85
CA VAL A 26 7.01 14.01 -7.92
C VAL A 26 6.18 13.41 -6.78
N LEU A 27 5.25 14.17 -6.22
CA LEU A 27 4.37 13.66 -5.15
C LEU A 27 3.43 12.56 -5.66
N ASP A 28 2.86 12.72 -6.83
CA ASP A 28 1.99 11.71 -7.45
C ASP A 28 2.77 10.44 -7.80
N GLU A 29 3.99 10.57 -8.28
CA GLU A 29 4.88 9.45 -8.54
C GLU A 29 5.26 8.71 -7.25
N ASN A 30 5.57 9.42 -6.17
CA ASN A 30 5.87 8.82 -4.88
C ASN A 30 4.66 8.04 -4.32
N ILE A 31 3.44 8.57 -4.45
CA ILE A 31 2.20 7.89 -4.10
C ILE A 31 2.04 6.60 -4.90
N SER A 32 2.20 6.68 -6.22
CA SER A 32 2.09 5.54 -7.14
C SER A 32 3.15 4.46 -6.86
N ASN A 33 4.39 4.87 -6.59
CA ASN A 33 5.48 3.97 -6.24
C ASN A 33 5.23 3.27 -4.89
N SER A 34 4.75 4.01 -3.90
CA SER A 34 4.39 3.43 -2.59
C SER A 34 3.26 2.42 -2.73
N MET A 35 2.23 2.69 -3.54
CA MET A 35 1.14 1.76 -3.83
C MET A 35 1.67 0.48 -4.49
N THR A 36 2.57 0.61 -5.47
CA THR A 36 3.22 -0.53 -6.12
C THR A 36 4.02 -1.37 -5.12
N GLN A 37 4.78 -0.73 -4.22
CA GLN A 37 5.53 -1.44 -3.18
C GLN A 37 4.61 -2.20 -2.22
N ILE A 38 3.51 -1.58 -1.78
CA ILE A 38 2.48 -2.27 -0.98
C ILE A 38 1.99 -3.52 -1.71
N GLY A 39 1.68 -3.40 -3.01
CA GLY A 39 1.20 -4.51 -3.83
C GLY A 39 2.20 -5.67 -3.92
N VAL A 40 3.47 -5.38 -4.15
CA VAL A 40 4.54 -6.41 -4.19
C VAL A 40 4.69 -7.10 -2.84
N GLN A 41 4.68 -6.35 -1.74
CA GLN A 41 4.85 -6.89 -0.39
C GLN A 41 3.65 -7.72 0.05
N LEU A 42 2.42 -7.26 -0.24
CA LEU A 42 1.20 -8.03 0.00
C LEU A 42 1.17 -9.31 -0.83
N SER A 43 1.62 -9.25 -2.10
CA SER A 43 1.74 -10.44 -2.94
C SER A 43 2.69 -11.47 -2.34
N SER A 44 3.85 -11.06 -1.87
CA SER A 44 4.83 -11.95 -1.25
C SER A 44 4.30 -12.54 0.07
N LYS A 45 3.66 -11.72 0.90
CA LYS A 45 2.99 -12.17 2.13
C LYS A 45 1.90 -13.19 1.82
N TRP A 46 1.14 -12.98 0.74
CA TRP A 46 0.10 -13.89 0.29
C TRP A 46 0.65 -15.27 -0.08
N ASP A 47 1.76 -15.32 -0.83
CA ASP A 47 2.38 -16.57 -1.25
C ASP A 47 2.90 -17.38 -0.04
N LEU A 48 3.39 -16.68 1.01
CA LEU A 48 3.75 -17.31 2.29
C LEU A 48 2.54 -17.88 3.04
N LEU A 49 1.40 -17.16 3.04
CA LEU A 49 0.18 -17.65 3.67
C LEU A 49 -0.35 -18.90 2.97
N ILE A 50 -0.27 -18.97 1.64
CA ILE A 50 -0.61 -20.19 0.89
C ILE A 50 0.30 -21.34 1.34
N SER A 51 1.61 -21.12 1.40
CA SER A 51 2.56 -22.14 1.85
C SER A 51 2.30 -22.61 3.29
N LEU A 52 1.96 -21.71 4.19
CA LEU A 52 1.59 -22.02 5.57
C LEU A 52 0.28 -22.84 5.62
N LEU A 53 -0.70 -22.46 4.81
CA LEU A 53 -1.97 -23.19 4.73
C LEU A 53 -1.74 -24.61 4.22
N ASP A 54 -0.96 -24.79 3.14
CA ASP A 54 -0.63 -26.11 2.59
C ASP A 54 0.07 -27.00 3.63
N LEU A 55 0.97 -26.43 4.44
CA LEU A 55 1.59 -27.17 5.55
C LEU A 55 0.55 -27.63 6.57
N THR A 56 -0.44 -26.80 6.90
CA THR A 56 -1.49 -27.18 7.87
C THR A 56 -2.45 -28.23 7.32
N LEU A 57 -2.71 -28.25 6.01
CA LEU A 57 -3.58 -29.25 5.37
C LEU A 57 -3.00 -30.67 5.45
N ASN A 58 -1.68 -30.83 5.51
CA ASN A 58 -1.02 -32.13 5.68
C ASN A 58 -1.33 -32.81 7.03
N TYR A 59 -1.90 -32.08 8.00
CA TYR A 59 -2.33 -32.58 9.30
C TYR A 59 -3.82 -32.98 9.34
N ASN A 60 -4.42 -33.30 8.18
CA ASN A 60 -5.81 -33.79 8.03
C ASN A 60 -6.91 -32.85 8.56
N GLN A 61 -6.65 -31.55 8.60
CA GLN A 61 -7.69 -30.57 8.89
C GLN A 61 -8.28 -30.03 7.59
N PRO A 62 -9.59 -30.24 7.32
CA PRO A 62 -10.21 -29.65 6.14
C PRO A 62 -10.27 -28.12 6.32
N ALA A 63 -9.49 -27.39 5.54
CA ALA A 63 -9.70 -25.95 5.43
C ALA A 63 -11.06 -25.73 4.74
N PRO A 64 -11.86 -24.74 5.20
CA PRO A 64 -13.10 -24.38 4.53
C PRO A 64 -12.81 -24.08 3.05
N GLN A 65 -13.48 -24.77 2.14
CA GLN A 65 -13.28 -24.57 0.69
C GLN A 65 -13.42 -23.11 0.29
N ILE A 66 -14.35 -22.40 0.93
CA ILE A 66 -14.57 -20.95 0.74
C ILE A 66 -13.31 -20.13 1.03
N LEU A 67 -12.53 -20.48 2.06
CA LEU A 67 -11.29 -19.78 2.37
C LEU A 67 -10.21 -20.07 1.32
N ILE A 68 -10.11 -21.30 0.88
CA ILE A 68 -9.18 -21.70 -0.19
C ILE A 68 -9.53 -20.95 -1.49
N GLU A 69 -10.82 -20.85 -1.83
CA GLU A 69 -11.27 -20.11 -3.01
C GLU A 69 -10.99 -18.61 -2.90
N LYS A 70 -11.26 -17.99 -1.74
CA LYS A 70 -10.92 -16.58 -1.48
C LYS A 70 -9.40 -16.32 -1.61
N ILE A 71 -8.59 -17.21 -1.06
CA ILE A 71 -7.13 -17.10 -1.16
C ILE A 71 -6.65 -17.32 -2.60
N LYS A 72 -7.26 -18.22 -3.36
CA LYS A 72 -6.95 -18.43 -4.78
C LYS A 72 -7.40 -17.27 -5.67
N ALA A 73 -8.42 -16.52 -5.27
CA ALA A 73 -8.93 -15.33 -5.97
C ALA A 73 -8.09 -14.07 -5.66
N LYS A 74 -6.77 -14.19 -5.58
CA LYS A 74 -5.82 -13.11 -5.30
C LYS A 74 -6.05 -11.91 -6.22
N ASN A 75 -6.37 -10.76 -5.65
CA ASN A 75 -6.38 -9.49 -6.36
C ASN A 75 -4.99 -8.84 -6.31
N SER A 76 -4.45 -8.50 -7.47
CA SER A 76 -3.17 -7.79 -7.52
C SER A 76 -3.37 -6.31 -7.20
N ILE A 77 -2.72 -5.83 -6.16
CA ILE A 77 -2.64 -4.40 -5.88
C ILE A 77 -1.63 -3.78 -6.84
N THR A 78 -2.06 -2.79 -7.59
CA THR A 78 -1.28 -2.06 -8.59
C THR A 78 -1.20 -0.58 -8.21
N ARG A 79 -0.45 0.21 -8.98
CA ARG A 79 -0.35 1.67 -8.78
C ARG A 79 -1.70 2.40 -8.82
N ASP A 80 -2.69 1.82 -9.51
CA ASP A 80 -4.02 2.42 -9.74
C ASP A 80 -5.07 1.87 -8.77
N SER A 81 -4.69 0.94 -7.88
CA SER A 81 -5.58 0.38 -6.85
C SER A 81 -5.96 1.43 -5.82
N SER A 82 -7.12 1.24 -5.22
CA SER A 82 -7.63 2.10 -4.16
C SER A 82 -7.12 1.64 -2.77
N PRO A 83 -7.17 2.52 -1.75
CA PRO A 83 -6.96 2.11 -0.35
C PRO A 83 -7.91 1.01 0.13
N ASP A 84 -9.13 0.95 -0.41
CA ASP A 84 -10.10 -0.11 -0.08
C ASP A 84 -9.69 -1.47 -0.62
N ASP A 85 -9.05 -1.54 -1.80
CA ASP A 85 -8.54 -2.80 -2.35
C ASP A 85 -7.48 -3.42 -1.43
N ILE A 86 -6.60 -2.57 -0.86
CA ILE A 86 -5.61 -3.00 0.14
C ILE A 86 -6.31 -3.58 1.36
N ARG A 87 -7.30 -2.86 1.91
CA ARG A 87 -8.04 -3.29 3.10
C ARG A 87 -8.73 -4.64 2.87
N ILE A 88 -9.44 -4.80 1.76
CA ILE A 88 -10.10 -6.07 1.42
C ILE A 88 -9.10 -7.22 1.36
N GLN A 89 -7.94 -7.00 0.77
CA GLN A 89 -6.90 -8.03 0.68
C GLN A 89 -6.33 -8.36 2.07
N GLU A 90 -6.08 -7.36 2.91
CA GLU A 90 -5.59 -7.56 4.28
C GLU A 90 -6.61 -8.29 5.15
N ASP A 91 -7.90 -8.00 5.03
CA ASP A 91 -8.97 -8.70 5.75
C ASP A 91 -8.98 -10.20 5.42
N ILE A 92 -8.83 -10.57 4.14
CA ILE A 92 -8.74 -11.97 3.71
C ILE A 92 -7.47 -12.64 4.28
N MET A 93 -6.34 -11.93 4.28
CA MET A 93 -5.08 -12.45 4.82
C MET A 93 -5.15 -12.65 6.33
N ALA A 94 -5.82 -11.75 7.05
CA ALA A 94 -6.05 -11.86 8.49
C ALA A 94 -6.93 -13.07 8.83
N GLU A 95 -8.00 -13.32 8.07
CA GLU A 95 -8.84 -14.51 8.21
C GLU A 95 -8.03 -15.80 7.99
N ALA A 96 -7.19 -15.82 6.95
CA ALA A 96 -6.31 -16.96 6.65
C ALA A 96 -5.30 -17.22 7.78
N MET A 97 -4.66 -16.17 8.27
CA MET A 97 -3.69 -16.26 9.36
C MET A 97 -4.33 -16.76 10.65
N ALA A 98 -5.49 -16.24 11.03
CA ALA A 98 -6.23 -16.70 12.21
C ALA A 98 -6.53 -18.21 12.13
N ARG A 99 -6.90 -18.71 10.95
CA ARG A 99 -7.14 -20.13 10.74
C ARG A 99 -5.88 -20.97 10.87
N ILE A 100 -4.78 -20.54 10.25
CA ILE A 100 -3.47 -21.20 10.35
C ILE A 100 -3.04 -21.30 11.82
N MET A 101 -3.18 -20.21 12.59
CA MET A 101 -2.83 -20.18 14.00
C MET A 101 -3.68 -21.13 14.84
N THR A 102 -4.98 -21.19 14.61
CA THR A 102 -5.90 -22.13 15.30
C THR A 102 -5.49 -23.60 15.06
N ILE A 103 -5.10 -23.94 13.82
CA ILE A 103 -4.62 -25.28 13.50
C ILE A 103 -3.28 -25.56 14.20
N ALA A 104 -2.34 -24.60 14.15
CA ALA A 104 -1.03 -24.72 14.79
C ALA A 104 -1.12 -24.83 16.34
N GLU A 105 -2.17 -24.28 16.95
CA GLU A 105 -2.46 -24.47 18.38
C GLU A 105 -2.96 -25.89 18.68
N SER A 106 -3.75 -26.47 17.78
CA SER A 106 -4.27 -27.83 17.93
C SER A 106 -3.21 -28.90 17.63
N PHE A 107 -2.18 -28.58 16.88
CA PHE A 107 -1.11 -29.50 16.48
C PHE A 107 0.28 -28.89 16.78
N PRO A 108 0.80 -29.05 18.00
CA PRO A 108 2.07 -28.43 18.42
C PRO A 108 3.26 -28.78 17.51
N ASP A 109 3.25 -29.94 16.88
CA ASP A 109 4.30 -30.41 15.96
C ASP A 109 4.45 -29.48 14.73
N ILE A 110 3.39 -28.78 14.33
CA ILE A 110 3.46 -27.78 13.27
C ILE A 110 4.39 -26.63 13.66
N LYS A 111 4.32 -26.16 14.91
CA LYS A 111 5.13 -25.06 15.42
C LYS A 111 6.63 -25.41 15.51
N THR A 112 6.95 -26.69 15.60
CA THR A 112 8.36 -27.17 15.61
C THR A 112 8.90 -27.39 14.19
N ASN A 113 8.06 -27.31 13.17
CA ASN A 113 8.48 -27.41 11.79
C ASN A 113 9.28 -26.18 11.35
N GLU A 114 10.50 -26.41 10.87
CA GLU A 114 11.43 -25.32 10.47
C GLU A 114 10.83 -24.43 9.37
N THR A 115 10.14 -25.04 8.37
CA THR A 115 9.50 -24.29 7.29
C THR A 115 8.37 -23.41 7.80
N PHE A 116 7.57 -23.91 8.76
CA PHE A 116 6.50 -23.14 9.39
C PHE A 116 7.08 -21.90 10.10
N THR A 117 8.09 -22.12 10.96
CA THR A 117 8.75 -21.02 11.71
C THR A 117 9.38 -20.01 10.77
N LYS A 118 10.06 -20.45 9.72
CA LYS A 118 10.68 -19.58 8.71
C LYS A 118 9.64 -18.73 7.98
N ASN A 119 8.54 -19.35 7.55
CA ASN A 119 7.47 -18.64 6.83
C ASN A 119 6.74 -17.64 7.75
N MET A 120 6.50 -17.98 9.03
CA MET A 120 5.92 -17.07 10.01
C MET A 120 6.78 -15.83 10.21
N ASN A 121 8.09 -16.00 10.40
CA ASN A 121 9.03 -14.90 10.53
C ASN A 121 9.06 -14.01 9.27
N ALA A 122 8.95 -14.62 8.08
CA ALA A 122 8.89 -13.88 6.83
C ALA A 122 7.57 -13.10 6.70
N VAL A 123 6.43 -13.65 7.13
CA VAL A 123 5.15 -12.94 7.18
C VAL A 123 5.26 -11.69 8.04
N ASP A 124 5.86 -11.79 9.24
CA ASP A 124 6.07 -10.64 10.13
C ASP A 124 6.96 -9.56 9.49
N GLN A 125 7.97 -9.97 8.72
CA GLN A 125 8.82 -9.04 8.01
C GLN A 125 8.03 -8.29 6.92
N TYR A 126 7.24 -8.99 6.11
CA TYR A 126 6.41 -8.35 5.09
C TYR A 126 5.34 -7.44 5.70
N GLU A 127 4.77 -7.80 6.86
CA GLU A 127 3.84 -6.92 7.59
C GLU A 127 4.48 -5.56 7.92
N LYS A 128 5.70 -5.59 8.47
CA LYS A 128 6.46 -4.36 8.76
C LYS A 128 6.78 -3.56 7.51
N MET A 129 7.11 -4.24 6.39
CA MET A 129 7.39 -3.57 5.11
C MET A 129 6.12 -2.94 4.53
N VAL A 130 4.98 -3.61 4.56
CA VAL A 130 3.67 -3.07 4.15
C VAL A 130 3.32 -1.83 4.95
N ARG A 131 3.46 -1.91 6.29
CA ARG A 131 3.22 -0.77 7.18
C ARG A 131 4.11 0.43 6.82
N THR A 132 5.40 0.20 6.60
CA THR A 132 6.33 1.26 6.20
C THR A 132 5.91 1.90 4.87
N SER A 133 5.53 1.11 3.89
CA SER A 133 5.08 1.62 2.59
C SER A 133 3.76 2.38 2.69
N LYS A 134 2.83 1.97 3.57
CA LYS A 134 1.60 2.72 3.88
C LYS A 134 1.92 4.08 4.52
N LEU A 135 2.91 4.15 5.41
CA LEU A 135 3.36 5.42 6.01
C LEU A 135 3.90 6.38 4.94
N ILE A 136 4.75 5.89 4.04
CA ILE A 136 5.32 6.68 2.94
C ILE A 136 4.21 7.16 1.98
N TYR A 137 3.23 6.29 1.67
CA TYR A 137 2.06 6.67 0.90
C TYR A 137 1.30 7.81 1.57
N ASN A 138 0.94 7.66 2.85
CA ASN A 138 0.17 8.65 3.60
C ASN A 138 0.92 9.98 3.76
N GLU A 139 2.24 9.94 3.96
CA GLU A 139 3.06 11.14 4.01
C GLU A 139 3.03 11.89 2.67
N SER A 140 3.19 11.18 1.56
CA SER A 140 3.13 11.76 0.22
C SER A 140 1.74 12.29 -0.13
N ALA A 141 0.68 11.55 0.25
CA ALA A 141 -0.70 11.98 0.11
C ALA A 141 -0.99 13.25 0.94
N THR A 142 -0.44 13.34 2.16
CA THR A 142 -0.56 14.53 3.01
C THR A 142 0.09 15.76 2.35
N LYS A 143 1.31 15.60 1.85
CA LYS A 143 2.03 16.67 1.14
C LYS A 143 1.26 17.13 -0.10
N LEU A 144 0.75 16.18 -0.89
CA LEU A 144 -0.04 16.48 -2.09
C LEU A 144 -1.35 17.19 -1.72
N ASN A 145 -2.11 16.65 -0.77
CA ASN A 145 -3.37 17.23 -0.31
C ASN A 145 -3.17 18.64 0.28
N HIS A 146 -2.09 18.84 1.06
CA HIS A 146 -1.74 20.14 1.61
C HIS A 146 -1.41 21.14 0.49
N ALA A 147 -0.57 20.74 -0.48
CA ALA A 147 -0.18 21.60 -1.59
C ALA A 147 -1.38 22.03 -2.46
N THR A 148 -2.42 21.18 -2.58
CA THR A 148 -3.66 21.56 -3.31
C THR A 148 -4.45 22.67 -2.63
N HIS A 149 -4.22 22.94 -1.34
CA HIS A 149 -4.92 24.00 -0.57
C HIS A 149 -4.12 25.28 -0.41
N MET A 150 -2.82 25.28 -0.72
CA MET A 150 -1.99 26.45 -0.54
C MET A 150 -2.15 27.44 -1.70
N PHE A 151 -2.37 28.71 -1.36
CA PHE A 151 -2.26 29.78 -2.36
C PHE A 151 -0.77 30.04 -2.66
N PRO A 152 -0.39 30.26 -3.92
CA PRO A 152 -1.22 30.38 -5.12
C PRO A 152 -1.37 29.05 -5.90
N ALA A 153 -0.85 27.90 -5.40
CA ALA A 153 -0.90 26.59 -6.07
C ALA A 153 -2.36 26.12 -6.33
N THR A 154 -3.31 26.50 -5.48
CA THR A 154 -4.75 26.19 -5.62
C THR A 154 -5.32 26.60 -6.98
N LEU A 155 -4.85 27.70 -7.58
CA LEU A 155 -5.28 28.14 -8.90
C LEU A 155 -4.84 27.16 -10.00
N ILE A 156 -3.65 26.59 -9.85
CA ILE A 156 -3.04 25.69 -10.83
C ILE A 156 -3.62 24.27 -10.69
N THR A 157 -3.88 23.82 -9.46
CA THR A 157 -4.40 22.47 -9.20
C THR A 157 -5.76 22.26 -9.83
N GLY A 158 -6.62 23.28 -9.81
CA GLY A 158 -7.91 23.24 -10.51
C GLY A 158 -7.76 23.09 -12.02
N MET A 159 -6.78 23.78 -12.63
CA MET A 159 -6.51 23.70 -14.07
C MET A 159 -5.86 22.37 -14.48
N LEU A 160 -5.02 21.80 -13.62
CA LEU A 160 -4.32 20.53 -13.87
C LEU A 160 -5.15 19.29 -13.50
N GLY A 161 -6.37 19.46 -12.95
CA GLY A 161 -7.23 18.35 -12.55
C GLY A 161 -6.66 17.48 -11.42
N ILE A 162 -5.77 18.02 -10.60
CA ILE A 162 -5.13 17.30 -9.50
C ILE A 162 -6.17 17.04 -8.41
N LYS A 163 -6.42 15.75 -8.13
CA LYS A 163 -7.38 15.30 -7.12
C LYS A 163 -6.67 14.98 -5.81
N LYS A 164 -7.39 15.19 -4.70
CA LYS A 164 -6.95 14.72 -3.38
C LYS A 164 -6.81 13.21 -3.36
N ARG A 165 -5.81 12.74 -2.65
CA ARG A 165 -5.61 11.31 -2.39
C ARG A 165 -6.22 10.94 -1.05
N VAL A 166 -6.90 9.79 -1.03
CA VAL A 166 -7.47 9.17 0.18
C VAL A 166 -6.34 8.51 0.95
N TYR A 167 -6.37 8.56 2.28
CA TYR A 167 -5.38 7.92 3.13
C TYR A 167 -5.65 6.42 3.26
N ILE A 168 -4.57 5.66 3.38
CA ILE A 168 -4.62 4.24 3.73
C ILE A 168 -4.67 4.14 5.25
N LYS A 169 -5.63 3.39 5.79
CA LYS A 169 -5.71 3.11 7.23
C LYS A 169 -4.50 2.26 7.64
N ILE A 170 -3.83 2.68 8.71
CA ILE A 170 -2.74 1.94 9.34
C ILE A 170 -3.31 1.40 10.64
N GLU A 171 -3.37 0.09 10.77
CA GLU A 171 -3.73 -0.53 12.02
C GLU A 171 -2.52 -0.56 12.94
N ASP A 172 -2.73 -0.23 14.20
CA ASP A 172 -1.69 -0.37 15.21
C ASP A 172 -1.50 -1.87 15.47
N ILE A 173 -0.25 -2.32 15.40
CA ILE A 173 0.10 -3.68 15.81
C ILE A 173 -0.04 -3.72 17.33
N PRO A 174 -0.81 -4.68 17.88
CA PRO A 174 -0.99 -4.82 19.32
C PRO A 174 0.32 -5.15 20.03
#